data_45330665badaeb263c2a3d003b86c4ae
#
_entry.id   45330665badaeb263c2a3d003b86c4ae
#
_cell.length_a   1.000
_cell.length_b   1.000
_cell.length_c   1.000
_cell.angle_alpha   90.00
_cell.angle_beta   90.00
_cell.angle_gamma   90.00
#
_symmetry.space_group_name_H-M   'P 1'
#
loop_
_entity.id
_entity.type
_entity.pdbx_description
1 polymer ?
#
loop_
_entity_poly.entity_id
_entity_poly.type
_entity_poly.pdbx_seq_one_letter_code
_entity_poly.pdbx_strand_id
1 'polypeptide(L)'
;SYVLPIFLVNEVNESYNISLNIFSAGVFTILYSLFAGQPLGSIGISGPSFFLETVIALFAAQAGVDYWAYRFLTGLYMTAFGIILISMNLSSMVLYARRSLEEIFSAFISLFLILKSTFSMFRAVPLEIYQPNNNTSVDELQKALNSSQTGSRAAIQLFLALCMLVFSLLINKLKRSHLFRRTFRYWIGAFNVPLGIVFVTALNYIFFSTYPITKLGVPPAVEADPNTWFVLVDFSKMNTFNRSPALVHGTAVVIGFFFCLLIFTEIALNSVTALKPKAKKPSPFVMDHVLTVVIFPLMSCILGWPFVSGVPVRTIANTMALIIVDPHPPPGKPAEIISLVEQRVSVLIVGVLVTVSVYLGDILHLVPVAALYGMFLYLGLIGLRGLDSVNTLTALLTRRKHWGRWEFLTDLPKPQLAVIVSINFGELAILVVFIILAEFTDINYVTLATPLVLIGSGLVREFLLPKWQWLAPTLAKYDKRCLPAHPKKTETENKSEASLPDKNDRLSSVETLIF
;
A
#
# COMPACT_ATOMS: atom_id res chain seq x y z
N SER A 1 7.58 -0.51 -3.67
CA SER A 1 8.48 0.57 -3.20
C SER A 1 9.61 0.90 -4.17
N TYR A 2 10.02 0.02 -5.10
CA TYR A 2 11.16 0.26 -6.01
C TYR A 2 10.85 1.15 -7.21
N VAL A 3 9.61 1.26 -7.67
CA VAL A 3 9.24 2.10 -8.82
C VAL A 3 9.02 3.55 -8.43
N LEU A 4 8.60 3.80 -7.20
CA LEU A 4 8.39 5.14 -6.66
C LEU A 4 9.66 6.01 -6.70
N PRO A 5 10.84 5.51 -6.25
CA PRO A 5 12.08 6.29 -6.29
C PRO A 5 12.54 6.67 -7.69
N ILE A 6 12.28 5.84 -8.71
CA ILE A 6 12.68 6.12 -10.10
C ILE A 6 11.97 7.38 -10.62
N PHE A 7 10.71 7.61 -10.24
CA PHE A 7 9.98 8.81 -10.61
C PHE A 7 10.49 10.06 -9.88
N LEU A 8 10.82 9.94 -8.58
CA LEU A 8 11.42 11.05 -7.83
C LEU A 8 12.80 11.44 -8.36
N VAL A 9 13.64 10.47 -8.74
CA VAL A 9 14.96 10.74 -9.32
C VAL A 9 14.85 11.53 -10.62
N ASN A 10 13.86 11.26 -11.46
CA ASN A 10 13.67 11.99 -12.71
C ASN A 10 13.14 13.43 -12.52
N GLU A 11 12.42 13.70 -11.43
CA GLU A 11 11.84 15.03 -11.18
C GLU A 11 12.64 15.90 -10.19
N VAL A 12 13.47 15.30 -9.33
CA VAL A 12 14.16 15.98 -8.22
C VAL A 12 15.69 16.02 -8.40
N ASN A 13 16.21 15.82 -9.61
CA ASN A 13 17.66 15.91 -9.87
C ASN A 13 18.53 15.01 -8.98
N GLU A 14 18.87 13.82 -9.46
CA GLU A 14 19.97 12.92 -9.02
C GLU A 14 20.18 12.68 -7.50
N SER A 15 19.58 13.48 -6.62
CA SER A 15 19.83 13.45 -5.18
C SER A 15 19.09 12.34 -4.43
N TYR A 16 18.10 11.68 -5.05
CA TYR A 16 17.27 10.66 -4.41
C TYR A 16 17.71 9.26 -4.83
N ASN A 17 18.70 8.70 -4.15
CA ASN A 17 19.23 7.39 -4.47
C ASN A 17 18.22 6.27 -4.10
N ILE A 18 18.02 5.31 -5.02
CA ILE A 18 17.16 4.13 -4.81
C ILE A 18 17.67 3.30 -3.61
N SER A 19 18.98 3.19 -3.45
CA SER A 19 19.62 2.48 -2.33
C SER A 19 19.23 3.10 -0.98
N LEU A 20 19.18 4.44 -0.89
CA LEU A 20 18.72 5.16 0.30
C LEU A 20 17.29 4.79 0.68
N ASN A 21 16.40 4.72 -0.31
CA ASN A 21 14.99 4.39 -0.09
C ASN A 21 14.81 2.94 0.39
N ILE A 22 15.60 2.00 -0.13
CA ILE A 22 15.55 0.60 0.29
C ILE A 22 16.08 0.46 1.72
N PHE A 23 17.24 1.08 1.99
CA PHE A 23 17.87 1.05 3.31
C PHE A 23 16.96 1.63 4.39
N SER A 24 16.47 2.84 4.18
CA SER A 24 15.60 3.53 5.13
C SER A 24 14.28 2.80 5.38
N ALA A 25 13.63 2.28 4.32
CA ALA A 25 12.41 1.48 4.46
C ALA A 25 12.65 0.21 5.28
N GLY A 26 13.82 -0.44 5.11
CA GLY A 26 14.22 -1.58 5.93
C GLY A 26 14.43 -1.20 7.39
N VAL A 27 15.22 -0.16 7.66
CA VAL A 27 15.50 0.32 9.03
C VAL A 27 14.22 0.73 9.75
N PHE A 28 13.35 1.52 9.10
CA PHE A 28 12.07 1.90 9.70
C PHE A 28 11.17 0.68 9.98
N THR A 29 11.17 -0.32 9.10
CA THR A 29 10.42 -1.56 9.33
C THR A 29 10.97 -2.32 10.54
N ILE A 30 12.30 -2.38 10.74
CA ILE A 30 12.93 -2.96 11.92
C ILE A 30 12.50 -2.21 13.18
N LEU A 31 12.64 -0.88 13.20
CA LEU A 31 12.27 -0.05 14.34
C LEU A 31 10.77 -0.18 14.67
N TYR A 32 9.92 -0.19 13.64
CA TYR A 32 8.49 -0.39 13.84
C TYR A 32 8.18 -1.78 14.43
N SER A 33 8.81 -2.84 13.93
CA SER A 33 8.59 -4.19 14.46
C SER A 33 8.97 -4.33 15.95
N LEU A 34 9.98 -3.58 16.40
CA LEU A 34 10.44 -3.61 17.78
C LEU A 34 9.56 -2.77 18.71
N PHE A 35 9.20 -1.56 18.30
CA PHE A 35 8.60 -0.55 19.18
C PHE A 35 7.10 -0.33 18.96
N ALA A 36 6.53 -0.73 17.83
CA ALA A 36 5.10 -0.54 17.54
C ALA A 36 4.21 -1.31 18.54
N GLY A 37 3.04 -0.77 18.78
CA GLY A 37 2.01 -1.43 19.58
C GLY A 37 1.44 -2.66 18.87
N GLN A 38 1.19 -2.57 17.55
CA GLN A 38 0.64 -3.66 16.75
C GLN A 38 1.76 -4.56 16.20
N PRO A 39 1.84 -5.83 16.67
CA PRO A 39 2.93 -6.74 16.27
C PRO A 39 2.83 -7.23 14.82
N LEU A 40 1.65 -7.17 14.22
CA LEU A 40 1.38 -7.68 12.87
C LEU A 40 1.49 -6.60 11.79
N GLY A 41 1.48 -5.32 12.20
CA GLY A 41 1.53 -4.18 11.31
C GLY A 41 2.83 -4.10 10.54
N SER A 42 2.75 -3.66 9.29
CA SER A 42 3.90 -3.37 8.44
C SER A 42 3.83 -1.95 7.94
N ILE A 43 4.98 -1.30 7.86
CA ILE A 43 5.12 0.06 7.35
C ILE A 43 6.01 0.07 6.11
N GLY A 44 5.99 1.19 5.40
CA GLY A 44 6.82 1.41 4.23
C GLY A 44 6.42 2.67 3.49
N ILE A 45 7.01 2.90 2.34
CA ILE A 45 6.62 4.00 1.45
C ILE A 45 5.32 3.61 0.76
N SER A 46 4.28 4.43 0.93
CA SER A 46 2.97 4.24 0.28
C SER A 46 2.87 5.01 -1.04
N GLY A 47 1.91 4.63 -1.88
CA GLY A 47 1.60 5.38 -3.11
C GLY A 47 1.16 6.82 -2.84
N PRO A 48 0.19 7.05 -1.96
CA PRO A 48 -0.24 8.39 -1.61
C PRO A 48 0.86 9.27 -0.99
N SER A 49 1.73 8.71 -0.14
CA SER A 49 2.87 9.48 0.42
C SER A 49 3.84 9.93 -0.67
N PHE A 50 4.02 9.13 -1.73
CA PHE A 50 4.80 9.53 -2.89
C PHE A 50 4.23 10.75 -3.62
N PHE A 51 2.92 10.81 -3.83
CA PHE A 51 2.32 11.99 -4.45
C PHE A 51 2.57 13.27 -3.66
N LEU A 52 2.53 13.20 -2.34
CA LEU A 52 2.81 14.35 -1.51
C LEU A 52 4.29 14.77 -1.56
N GLU A 53 5.21 13.81 -1.63
CA GLU A 53 6.63 14.10 -1.91
C GLU A 53 6.80 14.80 -3.27
N THR A 54 6.08 14.36 -4.30
CA THR A 54 6.09 15.01 -5.62
C THR A 54 5.56 16.45 -5.53
N VAL A 55 4.50 16.70 -4.76
CA VAL A 55 3.98 18.07 -4.53
C VAL A 55 5.02 18.97 -3.85
N ILE A 56 5.74 18.43 -2.85
CA ILE A 56 6.84 19.14 -2.19
C ILE A 56 7.92 19.52 -3.22
N ALA A 57 8.32 18.56 -4.06
CA ALA A 57 9.36 18.76 -5.07
C ALA A 57 8.94 19.78 -6.13
N LEU A 58 7.72 19.69 -6.64
CA LEU A 58 7.17 20.63 -7.63
C LEU A 58 7.08 22.04 -7.07
N PHE A 59 6.59 22.20 -5.84
CA PHE A 59 6.55 23.50 -5.21
C PHE A 59 7.95 24.09 -5.00
N ALA A 60 8.90 23.28 -4.52
CA ALA A 60 10.28 23.73 -4.33
C ALA A 60 10.89 24.20 -5.65
N ALA A 61 10.69 23.47 -6.75
CA ALA A 61 11.15 23.85 -8.09
C ALA A 61 10.49 25.15 -8.59
N GLN A 62 9.16 25.28 -8.46
CA GLN A 62 8.42 26.47 -8.88
C GLN A 62 8.76 27.72 -8.05
N ALA A 63 9.02 27.54 -6.76
CA ALA A 63 9.38 28.60 -5.86
C ALA A 63 10.87 28.99 -5.92
N GLY A 64 11.70 28.18 -6.60
CA GLY A 64 13.17 28.36 -6.61
C GLY A 64 13.80 28.18 -5.23
N VAL A 65 13.26 27.27 -4.44
CA VAL A 65 13.71 26.96 -3.07
C VAL A 65 14.45 25.62 -3.07
N ASP A 66 15.48 25.50 -2.23
CA ASP A 66 16.17 24.22 -2.06
C ASP A 66 15.19 23.14 -1.58
N TYR A 67 15.13 22.02 -2.31
CA TYR A 67 14.20 20.93 -2.04
C TYR A 67 14.36 20.37 -0.62
N TRP A 68 15.59 20.10 -0.19
CA TRP A 68 15.85 19.48 1.11
C TRP A 68 15.49 20.39 2.28
N ALA A 69 15.78 21.70 2.15
CA ALA A 69 15.42 22.69 3.14
C ALA A 69 13.90 22.86 3.25
N TYR A 70 13.20 22.91 2.11
CA TYR A 70 11.74 23.02 2.10
C TYR A 70 11.05 21.76 2.61
N ARG A 71 11.60 20.59 2.26
CA ARG A 71 11.13 19.30 2.74
C ARG A 71 11.29 19.15 4.25
N PHE A 72 12.44 19.57 4.80
CA PHE A 72 12.67 19.63 6.24
C PHE A 72 11.62 20.47 6.95
N LEU A 73 11.37 21.69 6.44
CA LEU A 73 10.37 22.60 6.98
C LEU A 73 8.96 21.98 6.97
N THR A 74 8.57 21.40 5.87
CA THR A 74 7.26 20.73 5.72
C THR A 74 7.12 19.56 6.69
N GLY A 75 8.15 18.75 6.84
CA GLY A 75 8.14 17.62 7.77
C GLY A 75 8.14 18.06 9.24
N LEU A 76 8.76 19.19 9.57
CA LEU A 76 8.70 19.76 10.91
C LEU A 76 7.26 20.18 11.26
N TYR A 77 6.57 20.89 10.34
CA TYR A 77 5.15 21.22 10.53
C TYR A 77 4.27 19.98 10.60
N MET A 78 4.51 18.98 9.74
CA MET A 78 3.83 17.69 9.80
C MET A 78 3.97 17.05 11.19
N THR A 79 5.17 17.01 11.75
CA THR A 79 5.44 16.44 13.08
C THR A 79 4.72 17.23 14.18
N ALA A 80 4.71 18.56 14.09
CA ALA A 80 4.00 19.42 15.04
C ALA A 80 2.49 19.15 15.03
N PHE A 81 1.87 19.03 13.84
CA PHE A 81 0.46 18.62 13.73
C PHE A 81 0.24 17.22 14.26
N GLY A 82 1.15 16.29 14.02
CA GLY A 82 1.08 14.93 14.58
C GLY A 82 1.02 14.92 16.10
N ILE A 83 1.87 15.70 16.75
CA ILE A 83 1.85 15.87 18.22
C ILE A 83 0.50 16.41 18.69
N ILE A 84 -0.05 17.42 18.00
CA ILE A 84 -1.35 18.00 18.35
C ILE A 84 -2.46 16.95 18.23
N LEU A 85 -2.55 16.22 17.09
CA LEU A 85 -3.58 15.21 16.85
C LEU A 85 -3.52 14.09 17.90
N ILE A 86 -2.31 13.64 18.26
CA ILE A 86 -2.13 12.58 19.26
C ILE A 86 -2.48 13.11 20.65
N SER A 87 -2.09 14.33 20.99
CA SER A 87 -2.43 14.97 22.28
C SER A 87 -3.94 15.14 22.46
N MET A 88 -4.68 15.37 21.39
CA MET A 88 -6.14 15.40 21.38
C MET A 88 -6.77 13.99 21.40
N ASN A 89 -5.96 12.93 21.55
CA ASN A 89 -6.39 11.54 21.55
C ASN A 89 -7.17 11.12 20.28
N LEU A 90 -6.89 11.75 19.13
CA LEU A 90 -7.56 11.38 17.88
C LEU A 90 -7.16 9.97 17.38
N SER A 91 -6.03 9.42 17.84
CA SER A 91 -5.66 8.01 17.57
C SER A 91 -6.73 7.02 18.03
N SER A 92 -7.53 7.35 19.05
CA SER A 92 -8.67 6.50 19.47
C SER A 92 -9.87 6.57 18.52
N MET A 93 -9.94 7.54 17.60
CA MET A 93 -10.99 7.57 16.56
C MET A 93 -10.94 6.36 15.62
N VAL A 94 -9.82 5.66 15.56
CA VAL A 94 -9.71 4.36 14.87
C VAL A 94 -10.75 3.35 15.36
N LEU A 95 -11.19 3.44 16.62
CA LEU A 95 -12.24 2.59 17.19
C LEU A 95 -13.60 2.77 16.48
N TYR A 96 -13.82 3.90 15.85
CA TYR A 96 -15.03 4.20 15.07
C TYR A 96 -14.90 3.80 13.60
N ALA A 97 -13.72 3.30 13.19
CA ALA A 97 -13.52 2.88 11.80
C ALA A 97 -14.49 1.76 11.43
N ARG A 98 -15.22 1.97 10.35
CA ARG A 98 -16.17 1.01 9.79
C ARG A 98 -15.52 0.19 8.70
N ARG A 99 -16.04 -1.02 8.49
CA ARG A 99 -15.53 -1.96 7.49
C ARG A 99 -15.57 -1.39 6.07
N SER A 100 -16.61 -0.64 5.71
CA SER A 100 -16.68 0.01 4.40
C SER A 100 -15.55 1.01 4.16
N LEU A 101 -15.06 1.71 5.18
CA LEU A 101 -13.93 2.62 5.05
C LEU A 101 -12.63 1.86 4.75
N GLU A 102 -12.39 0.74 5.45
CA GLU A 102 -11.26 -0.17 5.15
C GLU A 102 -11.32 -0.67 3.71
N GLU A 103 -12.53 -1.06 3.25
CA GLU A 103 -12.74 -1.56 1.89
C GLU A 103 -12.51 -0.48 0.82
N ILE A 104 -13.04 0.72 1.01
CA ILE A 104 -12.86 1.83 0.05
C ILE A 104 -11.37 2.18 -0.06
N PHE A 105 -10.67 2.24 1.07
CA PHE A 105 -9.23 2.49 1.07
C PHE A 105 -8.44 1.38 0.37
N SER A 106 -8.78 0.11 0.64
CA SER A 106 -8.16 -1.03 -0.04
C SER A 106 -8.46 -1.05 -1.54
N ALA A 107 -9.68 -0.67 -1.93
CA ALA A 107 -10.09 -0.50 -3.32
C ALA A 107 -9.32 0.63 -4.00
N PHE A 108 -9.18 1.77 -3.31
CA PHE A 108 -8.42 2.92 -3.79
C PHE A 108 -6.96 2.56 -4.07
N ILE A 109 -6.27 1.91 -3.12
CA ILE A 109 -4.89 1.44 -3.32
C ILE A 109 -4.81 0.47 -4.49
N SER A 110 -5.74 -0.46 -4.60
CA SER A 110 -5.77 -1.46 -5.68
C SER A 110 -5.95 -0.80 -7.05
N LEU A 111 -6.87 0.14 -7.17
CA LEU A 111 -7.09 0.91 -8.41
C LEU A 111 -5.92 1.84 -8.72
N PHE A 112 -5.33 2.45 -7.69
CA PHE A 112 -4.10 3.24 -7.84
C PHE A 112 -2.98 2.42 -8.48
N LEU A 113 -2.72 1.20 -7.99
CA LEU A 113 -1.70 0.32 -8.55
C LEU A 113 -2.00 -0.05 -10.02
N ILE A 114 -3.27 -0.34 -10.34
CA ILE A 114 -3.69 -0.65 -11.70
C ILE A 114 -3.51 0.55 -12.62
N LEU A 115 -4.06 1.70 -12.24
CA LEU A 115 -4.03 2.91 -13.06
C LEU A 115 -2.60 3.40 -13.28
N LYS A 116 -1.81 3.51 -12.20
CA LYS A 116 -0.43 3.98 -12.29
C LYS A 116 0.44 3.08 -13.16
N SER A 117 0.35 1.75 -13.01
CA SER A 117 1.08 0.82 -13.87
C SER A 117 0.62 0.89 -15.31
N THR A 118 -0.69 1.00 -15.55
CA THR A 118 -1.26 1.12 -16.90
C THR A 118 -0.81 2.42 -17.57
N PHE A 119 -0.94 3.56 -16.90
CA PHE A 119 -0.49 4.85 -17.46
C PHE A 119 1.01 4.87 -17.74
N SER A 120 1.83 4.34 -16.83
CA SER A 120 3.27 4.25 -17.04
C SER A 120 3.65 3.38 -18.24
N MET A 121 2.90 2.31 -18.49
CA MET A 121 3.09 1.46 -19.66
C MET A 121 2.68 2.19 -20.96
N PHE A 122 1.55 2.92 -20.97
CA PHE A 122 1.08 3.65 -22.13
C PHE A 122 1.92 4.89 -22.45
N ARG A 123 2.45 5.60 -21.45
CA ARG A 123 3.40 6.71 -21.67
C ARG A 123 4.70 6.26 -22.35
N ALA A 124 5.07 5.00 -22.19
CA ALA A 124 6.23 4.43 -22.88
C ALA A 124 5.95 4.16 -24.36
N VAL A 125 4.69 4.20 -24.82
CA VAL A 125 4.30 4.00 -26.23
C VAL A 125 4.26 5.35 -26.93
N PRO A 126 5.07 5.61 -27.96
CA PRO A 126 4.97 6.83 -28.72
C PRO A 126 3.63 6.88 -29.46
N LEU A 127 2.89 7.96 -29.28
CA LEU A 127 1.58 8.17 -29.92
C LEU A 127 1.72 8.54 -31.41
N GLU A 128 2.90 9.00 -31.83
CA GLU A 128 3.18 9.37 -33.22
C GLU A 128 4.06 8.32 -33.89
N ILE A 129 3.49 7.59 -34.85
CA ILE A 129 4.25 6.78 -35.79
C ILE A 129 4.68 7.75 -36.90
N TYR A 130 5.95 8.14 -36.84
CA TYR A 130 6.53 8.96 -37.93
C TYR A 130 6.48 8.18 -39.24
N GLN A 131 5.72 8.68 -40.22
CA GLN A 131 5.72 8.17 -41.61
C GLN A 131 6.67 9.03 -42.42
N PRO A 132 7.82 8.49 -42.86
CA PRO A 132 8.75 9.26 -43.71
C PRO A 132 8.14 9.53 -45.07
N ASN A 133 8.17 10.80 -45.49
CA ASN A 133 7.85 11.20 -46.85
C ASN A 133 9.05 10.96 -47.78
N ASN A 134 8.82 10.78 -49.07
CA ASN A 134 9.85 10.40 -50.07
C ASN A 134 11.04 11.36 -50.23
N ASN A 135 11.08 12.51 -49.52
CA ASN A 135 12.17 13.51 -49.55
C ASN A 135 12.77 13.76 -48.15
N THR A 136 12.95 12.73 -47.36
CA THR A 136 13.41 12.85 -45.99
C THR A 136 14.91 13.16 -45.88
N SER A 137 15.26 14.17 -45.10
CA SER A 137 16.65 14.47 -44.73
C SER A 137 17.21 13.40 -43.79
N VAL A 138 18.54 13.27 -43.70
CA VAL A 138 19.22 12.28 -42.82
C VAL A 138 18.77 12.41 -41.36
N ASP A 139 18.52 13.66 -40.91
CA ASP A 139 18.05 13.94 -39.54
C ASP A 139 16.61 13.43 -39.28
N GLU A 140 15.75 13.49 -40.30
CA GLU A 140 14.38 12.97 -40.25
C GLU A 140 14.37 11.44 -40.28
N LEU A 141 15.29 10.83 -41.06
CA LEU A 141 15.48 9.38 -41.07
C LEU A 141 15.95 8.87 -39.72
N GLN A 142 16.83 9.61 -39.05
CA GLN A 142 17.31 9.30 -37.69
C GLN A 142 16.22 9.44 -36.65
N LYS A 143 15.34 10.45 -36.78
CA LYS A 143 14.12 10.57 -35.95
C LYS A 143 13.14 9.41 -36.16
N ALA A 144 12.93 9.00 -37.39
CA ALA A 144 12.08 7.86 -37.73
C ALA A 144 12.63 6.54 -37.19
N LEU A 145 13.93 6.30 -37.30
CA LEU A 145 14.61 5.14 -36.70
C LEU A 145 14.49 5.13 -35.18
N ASN A 146 14.69 6.27 -34.52
CA ASN A 146 14.56 6.40 -33.07
C ASN A 146 13.10 6.16 -32.63
N SER A 147 12.10 6.67 -33.35
CA SER A 147 10.69 6.45 -33.03
C SER A 147 10.27 4.98 -33.18
N SER A 148 10.74 4.30 -34.23
CA SER A 148 10.45 2.87 -34.45
C SER A 148 11.11 1.99 -33.39
N GLN A 149 12.34 2.29 -32.98
CA GLN A 149 12.99 1.60 -31.85
C GLN A 149 12.26 1.84 -30.54
N THR A 150 11.77 3.05 -30.31
CA THR A 150 10.99 3.38 -29.11
C THR A 150 9.67 2.61 -29.08
N GLY A 151 8.97 2.50 -30.23
CA GLY A 151 7.75 1.71 -30.36
C GLY A 151 7.97 0.22 -30.07
N SER A 152 9.04 -0.36 -30.62
CA SER A 152 9.40 -1.76 -30.37
C SER A 152 9.72 -2.00 -28.88
N ARG A 153 10.45 -1.10 -28.23
CA ARG A 153 10.76 -1.16 -26.79
C ARG A 153 9.49 -1.14 -25.95
N ALA A 154 8.57 -0.22 -26.25
CA ALA A 154 7.31 -0.09 -25.54
C ALA A 154 6.43 -1.35 -25.69
N ALA A 155 6.35 -1.91 -26.91
CA ALA A 155 5.62 -3.16 -27.15
C ALA A 155 6.20 -4.35 -26.37
N ILE A 156 7.54 -4.47 -26.30
CA ILE A 156 8.20 -5.53 -25.51
C ILE A 156 7.97 -5.31 -24.02
N GLN A 157 8.04 -4.08 -23.52
CA GLN A 157 7.74 -3.79 -22.11
C GLN A 157 6.30 -4.16 -21.75
N LEU A 158 5.33 -3.82 -22.61
CA LEU A 158 3.93 -4.21 -22.43
C LEU A 158 3.78 -5.74 -22.42
N PHE A 159 4.41 -6.43 -23.37
CA PHE A 159 4.39 -7.88 -23.45
C PHE A 159 4.95 -8.53 -22.17
N LEU A 160 6.12 -8.08 -21.68
CA LEU A 160 6.74 -8.59 -20.46
C LEU A 160 5.86 -8.34 -19.23
N ALA A 161 5.22 -7.17 -19.13
CA ALA A 161 4.30 -6.86 -18.05
C ALA A 161 3.06 -7.77 -18.07
N LEU A 162 2.49 -8.02 -19.25
CA LEU A 162 1.38 -8.98 -19.40
C LEU A 162 1.81 -10.41 -19.09
N CYS A 163 3.02 -10.82 -19.50
CA CYS A 163 3.56 -12.13 -19.13
C CYS A 163 3.67 -12.29 -17.60
N MET A 164 4.13 -11.26 -16.89
CA MET A 164 4.17 -11.25 -15.42
C MET A 164 2.78 -11.41 -14.81
N LEU A 165 1.81 -10.64 -15.31
CA LEU A 165 0.43 -10.69 -14.85
C LEU A 165 -0.18 -12.09 -15.05
N VAL A 166 -0.08 -12.63 -16.28
CA VAL A 166 -0.64 -13.95 -16.64
C VAL A 166 0.02 -15.04 -15.82
N PHE A 167 1.35 -15.05 -15.70
CA PHE A 167 2.09 -16.03 -14.92
C PHE A 167 1.65 -16.02 -13.44
N SER A 168 1.55 -14.84 -12.83
CA SER A 168 1.11 -14.70 -11.45
C SER A 168 -0.35 -15.14 -11.23
N LEU A 169 -1.24 -14.87 -12.20
CA LEU A 169 -2.62 -15.35 -12.17
C LEU A 169 -2.71 -16.86 -12.30
N LEU A 170 -1.88 -17.48 -13.15
CA LEU A 170 -1.81 -18.94 -13.31
C LEU A 170 -1.32 -19.62 -12.04
N ILE A 171 -0.26 -19.11 -11.39
CA ILE A 171 0.22 -19.63 -10.11
C ILE A 171 -0.87 -19.51 -9.03
N ASN A 172 -1.57 -18.37 -8.96
CA ASN A 172 -2.66 -18.20 -8.01
C ASN A 172 -3.82 -19.18 -8.26
N LYS A 173 -4.12 -19.48 -9.53
CA LYS A 173 -5.09 -20.52 -9.91
C LYS A 173 -4.57 -21.92 -9.53
N LEU A 174 -3.28 -22.19 -9.75
CA LEU A 174 -2.63 -23.45 -9.38
C LEU A 174 -2.69 -23.69 -7.86
N LYS A 175 -2.42 -22.66 -7.04
CA LYS A 175 -2.56 -22.73 -5.58
C LYS A 175 -3.94 -23.22 -5.13
N ARG A 176 -4.99 -22.83 -5.84
CA ARG A 176 -6.40 -23.20 -5.55
C ARG A 176 -6.84 -24.49 -6.23
N SER A 177 -6.05 -25.06 -7.13
CA SER A 177 -6.36 -26.28 -7.86
C SER A 177 -6.11 -27.53 -7.01
N HIS A 178 -6.53 -28.68 -7.50
CA HIS A 178 -6.21 -29.99 -6.89
C HIS A 178 -4.98 -30.64 -7.50
N LEU A 179 -4.28 -29.95 -8.43
CA LEU A 179 -3.04 -30.44 -9.03
C LEU A 179 -1.90 -30.37 -8.01
N PHE A 180 -1.01 -31.35 -8.02
CA PHE A 180 0.16 -31.47 -7.15
C PHE A 180 -0.14 -31.58 -5.63
N ARG A 181 0.88 -31.97 -4.87
CA ARG A 181 0.83 -32.12 -3.42
C ARG A 181 0.54 -30.78 -2.73
N ARG A 182 -0.24 -30.79 -1.64
CA ARG A 182 -0.62 -29.58 -0.87
C ARG A 182 0.58 -28.71 -0.49
N THR A 183 1.67 -29.31 0.00
CA THR A 183 2.89 -28.61 0.41
C THR A 183 3.54 -27.86 -0.77
N PHE A 184 3.64 -28.50 -1.94
CA PHE A 184 4.22 -27.88 -3.14
C PHE A 184 3.39 -26.69 -3.62
N ARG A 185 2.05 -26.82 -3.66
CA ARG A 185 1.15 -25.72 -4.01
C ARG A 185 1.25 -24.53 -3.04
N TYR A 186 1.43 -24.84 -1.74
CA TYR A 186 1.61 -23.81 -0.72
C TYR A 186 2.87 -22.99 -0.99
N TRP A 187 4.02 -23.65 -1.18
CA TRP A 187 5.29 -22.98 -1.44
C TRP A 187 5.28 -22.17 -2.74
N ILE A 188 4.83 -22.74 -3.85
CA ILE A 188 4.72 -22.01 -5.13
C ILE A 188 3.77 -20.81 -4.97
N GLY A 189 2.66 -20.97 -4.29
CA GLY A 189 1.73 -19.88 -4.05
C GLY A 189 2.27 -18.78 -3.12
N ALA A 190 3.12 -19.13 -2.15
CA ALA A 190 3.78 -18.18 -1.27
C ALA A 190 4.83 -17.36 -2.01
N PHE A 191 5.60 -17.98 -2.91
CA PHE A 191 6.64 -17.33 -3.72
C PHE A 191 6.15 -16.87 -5.09
N ASN A 192 4.85 -16.72 -5.30
CA ASN A 192 4.25 -16.34 -6.58
C ASN A 192 4.92 -15.12 -7.24
N VAL A 193 5.01 -14.00 -6.51
CA VAL A 193 5.55 -12.74 -7.05
C VAL A 193 7.05 -12.85 -7.33
N PRO A 194 7.91 -13.32 -6.41
CA PRO A 194 9.33 -13.55 -6.70
C PRO A 194 9.56 -14.46 -7.91
N LEU A 195 8.83 -15.58 -8.00
CA LEU A 195 8.92 -16.51 -9.14
C LEU A 195 8.52 -15.84 -10.45
N GLY A 196 7.50 -14.98 -10.43
CA GLY A 196 7.08 -14.21 -11.59
C GLY A 196 8.15 -13.22 -12.05
N ILE A 197 8.80 -12.52 -11.13
CA ILE A 197 9.90 -11.60 -11.44
C ILE A 197 11.07 -12.38 -12.06
N VAL A 198 11.48 -13.48 -11.47
CA VAL A 198 12.54 -14.35 -12.01
C VAL A 198 12.18 -14.86 -13.41
N PHE A 199 10.94 -15.33 -13.60
CA PHE A 199 10.45 -15.81 -14.90
C PHE A 199 10.55 -14.72 -15.97
N VAL A 200 10.05 -13.52 -15.70
CA VAL A 200 10.06 -12.42 -16.69
C VAL A 200 11.49 -11.92 -16.94
N THR A 201 12.34 -11.89 -15.90
CA THR A 201 13.76 -11.53 -16.06
C THR A 201 14.48 -12.54 -16.93
N ALA A 202 14.26 -13.85 -16.74
CA ALA A 202 14.80 -14.91 -17.58
C ALA A 202 14.27 -14.82 -19.02
N LEU A 203 12.97 -14.57 -19.20
CA LEU A 203 12.36 -14.39 -20.51
C LEU A 203 12.96 -13.20 -21.26
N ASN A 204 13.17 -12.08 -20.55
CA ASN A 204 13.85 -10.92 -21.10
C ASN A 204 15.30 -11.23 -21.53
N TYR A 205 16.04 -11.94 -20.70
CA TYR A 205 17.42 -12.29 -20.97
C TYR A 205 17.56 -13.24 -22.18
N ILE A 206 16.69 -14.24 -22.31
CA ILE A 206 16.75 -15.27 -23.35
C ILE A 206 16.28 -14.72 -24.71
N PHE A 207 15.16 -14.00 -24.74
CA PHE A 207 14.51 -13.62 -26.01
C PHE A 207 14.72 -12.17 -26.42
N PHE A 208 14.97 -11.27 -25.47
CA PHE A 208 15.00 -9.82 -25.71
C PHE A 208 16.32 -9.15 -25.32
N SER A 209 17.40 -9.91 -25.14
CA SER A 209 18.71 -9.37 -24.74
C SER A 209 19.28 -8.31 -25.69
N THR A 210 18.91 -8.39 -26.98
CA THR A 210 19.35 -7.47 -28.04
C THR A 210 18.65 -6.09 -27.95
N TYR A 211 17.51 -6.00 -27.27
CA TYR A 211 16.75 -4.76 -27.17
C TYR A 211 17.10 -4.04 -25.85
N PRO A 212 17.45 -2.75 -25.92
CA PRO A 212 17.73 -1.96 -24.71
C PRO A 212 16.42 -1.62 -23.96
N ILE A 213 15.97 -2.54 -23.13
CA ILE A 213 14.79 -2.40 -22.29
C ILE A 213 15.18 -1.68 -21.00
N THR A 214 14.28 -0.83 -20.48
CA THR A 214 14.48 -0.12 -19.20
C THR A 214 14.56 -1.13 -18.06
N LYS A 215 15.72 -1.19 -17.43
CA LYS A 215 15.99 -2.01 -16.24
C LYS A 215 15.87 -1.16 -14.99
N LEU A 216 15.82 -1.82 -13.84
CA LEU A 216 15.77 -1.14 -12.57
C LEU A 216 17.10 -0.39 -12.35
N GLY A 217 17.03 0.94 -12.18
CA GLY A 217 18.20 1.81 -12.02
C GLY A 217 18.78 1.73 -10.59
N VAL A 218 18.99 0.51 -10.06
CA VAL A 218 19.66 0.32 -8.78
C VAL A 218 21.16 0.36 -9.04
N PRO A 219 21.94 1.22 -8.35
CA PRO A 219 23.38 1.21 -8.48
C PRO A 219 23.94 -0.16 -8.04
N PRO A 220 25.03 -0.64 -8.69
CA PRO A 220 25.68 -1.88 -8.30
C PRO A 220 26.16 -1.81 -6.85
N ALA A 221 26.29 -2.98 -6.21
CA ALA A 221 26.64 -3.07 -4.78
C ALA A 221 27.97 -2.38 -4.44
N VAL A 222 28.91 -2.34 -5.39
CA VAL A 222 30.21 -1.68 -5.24
C VAL A 222 30.07 -0.14 -5.17
N GLU A 223 29.03 0.43 -5.79
CA GLU A 223 28.75 1.87 -5.77
C GLU A 223 27.77 2.28 -4.66
N ALA A 224 27.28 1.34 -3.87
CA ALA A 224 26.43 1.60 -2.71
C ALA A 224 27.28 2.19 -1.57
N ASP A 225 27.75 3.42 -1.74
CA ASP A 225 28.53 4.13 -0.71
C ASP A 225 27.62 4.45 0.49
N PRO A 226 27.92 3.95 1.70
CA PRO A 226 27.19 4.27 2.91
C PRO A 226 27.06 5.79 3.19
N ASN A 227 28.01 6.60 2.71
CA ASN A 227 27.96 8.05 2.88
C ASN A 227 26.78 8.68 2.11
N THR A 228 26.27 8.04 1.06
CA THR A 228 25.10 8.52 0.30
C THR A 228 23.76 8.17 0.97
N TRP A 229 23.78 7.38 2.05
CA TRP A 229 22.56 6.94 2.76
C TRP A 229 22.03 7.97 3.76
N PHE A 230 22.79 9.05 3.96
CA PHE A 230 22.41 10.14 4.85
C PHE A 230 22.54 11.46 4.10
N VAL A 231 21.42 12.12 3.84
CA VAL A 231 21.38 13.44 3.22
C VAL A 231 21.05 14.44 4.32
N LEU A 232 22.08 14.95 4.99
CA LEU A 232 21.92 15.95 6.03
C LEU A 232 21.50 17.28 5.40
N VAL A 233 20.52 17.91 6.02
CA VAL A 233 20.00 19.22 5.57
C VAL A 233 21.04 20.31 5.77
N ASP A 234 21.33 21.05 4.71
CA ASP A 234 22.16 22.26 4.79
C ASP A 234 21.32 23.44 5.26
N PHE A 235 21.41 23.74 6.55
CA PHE A 235 20.67 24.84 7.16
C PHE A 235 21.05 26.24 6.62
N SER A 236 22.21 26.37 5.97
CA SER A 236 22.60 27.67 5.37
C SER A 236 21.67 28.05 4.22
N LYS A 237 21.13 27.05 3.51
CA LYS A 237 20.20 27.24 2.40
C LYS A 237 18.77 27.61 2.83
N MET A 238 18.44 27.49 4.10
CA MET A 238 17.12 27.89 4.61
C MET A 238 16.93 29.43 4.60
N ASN A 239 18.02 30.20 4.62
CA ASN A 239 17.96 31.65 4.59
C ASN A 239 17.99 32.25 3.18
N THR A 240 18.19 31.42 2.15
CA THR A 240 18.33 31.88 0.74
C THR A 240 17.05 31.68 -0.07
N PHE A 241 15.88 31.85 0.56
CA PHE A 241 14.61 31.73 -0.17
C PHE A 241 14.42 32.97 -1.07
N ASN A 242 14.39 32.79 -2.38
CA ASN A 242 14.13 33.84 -3.38
C ASN A 242 12.66 34.33 -3.35
N ARG A 243 11.82 33.79 -2.51
CA ARG A 243 10.40 34.17 -2.31
C ARG A 243 10.18 34.72 -0.92
N SER A 244 9.04 35.38 -0.73
CA SER A 244 8.67 35.89 0.59
C SER A 244 8.62 34.73 1.60
N PRO A 245 9.28 34.86 2.77
CA PRO A 245 9.28 33.82 3.80
C PRO A 245 7.85 33.39 4.20
N ALA A 246 6.91 34.33 4.22
CA ALA A 246 5.51 34.04 4.54
C ALA A 246 4.86 33.07 3.57
N LEU A 247 5.15 33.14 2.27
CA LEU A 247 4.62 32.20 1.27
C LEU A 247 5.23 30.80 1.47
N VAL A 248 6.54 30.72 1.70
CA VAL A 248 7.24 29.45 1.89
C VAL A 248 6.75 28.73 3.15
N HIS A 249 6.67 29.45 4.27
CA HIS A 249 6.14 28.90 5.51
C HIS A 249 4.64 28.57 5.41
N GLY A 250 3.84 29.44 4.78
CA GLY A 250 2.40 29.22 4.61
C GLY A 250 2.09 27.96 3.80
N THR A 251 2.78 27.74 2.70
CA THR A 251 2.61 26.53 1.88
C THR A 251 3.15 25.29 2.57
N ALA A 252 4.28 25.38 3.27
CA ALA A 252 4.82 24.27 4.05
C ALA A 252 3.88 23.83 5.19
N VAL A 253 3.20 24.77 5.86
CA VAL A 253 2.18 24.49 6.87
C VAL A 253 1.00 23.71 6.25
N VAL A 254 0.48 24.19 5.11
CA VAL A 254 -0.65 23.56 4.43
C VAL A 254 -0.29 22.15 3.98
N ILE A 255 0.83 21.99 3.27
CA ILE A 255 1.28 20.66 2.78
C ILE A 255 1.58 19.75 3.98
N GLY A 256 2.25 20.23 5.01
CA GLY A 256 2.56 19.47 6.22
C GLY A 256 1.30 19.00 6.96
N PHE A 257 0.26 19.82 7.02
CA PHE A 257 -1.04 19.44 7.58
C PHE A 257 -1.69 18.27 6.81
N PHE A 258 -1.78 18.39 5.49
CA PHE A 258 -2.37 17.33 4.66
C PHE A 258 -1.54 16.04 4.70
N PHE A 259 -0.20 16.17 4.73
CA PHE A 259 0.68 15.03 4.85
C PHE A 259 0.51 14.33 6.20
N CYS A 260 0.40 15.09 7.29
CA CYS A 260 0.10 14.56 8.61
C CYS A 260 -1.22 13.77 8.60
N LEU A 261 -2.29 14.34 8.05
CA LEU A 261 -3.59 13.68 7.95
C LEU A 261 -3.51 12.39 7.14
N LEU A 262 -2.77 12.40 6.04
CA LEU A 262 -2.61 11.21 5.19
C LEU A 262 -1.94 10.07 5.97
N ILE A 263 -0.75 10.32 6.53
CA ILE A 263 -0.02 9.27 7.27
C ILE A 263 -0.82 8.82 8.49
N PHE A 264 -1.49 9.74 9.17
CA PHE A 264 -2.36 9.44 10.30
C PHE A 264 -3.50 8.48 9.93
N THR A 265 -4.18 8.73 8.81
CA THR A 265 -5.26 7.85 8.34
C THR A 265 -4.73 6.52 7.82
N GLU A 266 -3.59 6.50 7.11
CA GLU A 266 -2.97 5.27 6.62
C GLU A 266 -2.54 4.35 7.74
N ILE A 267 -1.92 4.86 8.81
CA ILE A 267 -1.53 4.03 9.96
C ILE A 267 -2.75 3.57 10.75
N ALA A 268 -3.77 4.40 10.89
CA ALA A 268 -5.02 4.02 11.52
C ALA A 268 -5.67 2.83 10.82
N LEU A 269 -5.81 2.90 9.49
CA LEU A 269 -6.37 1.81 8.68
C LEU A 269 -5.47 0.57 8.68
N ASN A 270 -4.14 0.76 8.67
CA ASN A 270 -3.19 -0.33 8.78
C ASN A 270 -3.36 -1.12 10.09
N SER A 271 -3.55 -0.42 11.21
CA SER A 271 -3.79 -1.05 12.52
C SER A 271 -5.11 -1.79 12.56
N VAL A 272 -6.17 -1.25 11.91
CA VAL A 272 -7.47 -1.92 11.78
C VAL A 272 -7.37 -3.20 10.95
N THR A 273 -6.66 -3.17 9.82
CA THR A 273 -6.50 -4.35 8.95
C THR A 273 -5.75 -5.51 9.62
N ALA A 274 -4.90 -5.21 10.60
CA ALA A 274 -4.22 -6.21 11.41
C ALA A 274 -5.14 -6.92 12.40
N LEU A 275 -6.25 -6.28 12.81
CA LEU A 275 -7.20 -6.81 13.79
C LEU A 275 -8.18 -7.78 13.10
N LYS A 276 -7.79 -9.02 12.95
CA LYS A 276 -8.66 -10.10 12.45
C LYS A 276 -9.43 -10.76 13.60
N PRO A 277 -10.54 -11.49 13.30
CA PRO A 277 -11.24 -12.28 14.30
C PRO A 277 -10.27 -13.14 15.10
N LYS A 278 -10.45 -13.16 16.44
CA LYS A 278 -9.59 -13.87 17.40
C LYS A 278 -8.19 -13.25 17.63
N ALA A 279 -7.93 -12.01 17.22
CA ALA A 279 -6.81 -11.25 17.74
C ALA A 279 -6.96 -11.08 19.28
N LYS A 280 -5.91 -11.43 20.03
CA LYS A 280 -5.96 -11.48 21.51
C LYS A 280 -5.77 -10.10 22.14
N LYS A 281 -5.07 -9.20 21.46
CA LYS A 281 -4.71 -7.89 22.00
C LYS A 281 -5.30 -6.79 21.14
N PRO A 282 -6.09 -5.86 21.72
CA PRO A 282 -6.39 -4.61 21.05
C PRO A 282 -5.06 -3.87 20.84
N SER A 283 -4.87 -3.29 19.64
CA SER A 283 -3.69 -2.52 19.36
C SER A 283 -3.66 -1.26 20.23
N PRO A 284 -2.56 -0.93 20.89
CA PRO A 284 -2.34 0.39 21.46
C PRO A 284 -2.06 1.38 20.32
N PHE A 285 -3.12 1.80 19.63
CA PHE A 285 -3.08 2.70 18.46
C PHE A 285 -2.22 3.94 18.65
N VAL A 286 -2.14 4.45 19.88
CA VAL A 286 -1.34 5.64 20.22
C VAL A 286 0.12 5.43 19.89
N MET A 287 0.72 4.29 20.25
CA MET A 287 2.14 4.02 20.00
C MET A 287 2.46 3.90 18.51
N ASP A 288 1.58 3.28 17.74
CA ASP A 288 1.73 3.16 16.28
C ASP A 288 1.72 4.56 15.64
N HIS A 289 0.83 5.45 16.10
CA HIS A 289 0.77 6.83 15.62
C HIS A 289 1.98 7.66 16.07
N VAL A 290 2.43 7.53 17.32
CA VAL A 290 3.63 8.23 17.81
C VAL A 290 4.85 7.88 16.95
N LEU A 291 5.04 6.61 16.64
CA LEU A 291 6.16 6.18 15.80
C LEU A 291 6.06 6.73 14.39
N THR A 292 4.90 6.55 13.73
CA THR A 292 4.78 6.83 12.29
C THR A 292 4.45 8.28 11.96
N VAL A 293 3.84 9.04 12.87
CA VAL A 293 3.44 10.44 12.62
C VAL A 293 4.38 11.45 13.28
N VAL A 294 5.13 11.03 14.31
CA VAL A 294 6.05 11.94 15.03
C VAL A 294 7.51 11.51 14.86
N ILE A 295 7.88 10.31 15.31
CA ILE A 295 9.28 9.90 15.40
C ILE A 295 9.88 9.68 14.00
N PHE A 296 9.25 8.88 13.15
CA PHE A 296 9.80 8.56 11.84
C PHE A 296 9.83 9.77 10.88
N PRO A 297 8.82 10.65 10.83
CA PRO A 297 8.93 11.87 10.05
C PRO A 297 10.04 12.79 10.53
N LEU A 298 10.25 12.93 11.84
CA LEU A 298 11.35 13.70 12.37
C LEU A 298 12.70 13.12 11.95
N MET A 299 12.88 11.80 12.06
CA MET A 299 14.06 11.11 11.55
C MET A 299 14.22 11.30 10.04
N SER A 300 13.14 11.18 9.27
CA SER A 300 13.15 11.39 7.81
C SER A 300 13.57 12.81 7.43
N CYS A 301 13.18 13.82 8.20
CA CYS A 301 13.59 15.20 7.98
C CYS A 301 15.09 15.38 8.22
N ILE A 302 15.62 14.84 9.31
CA ILE A 302 17.02 15.02 9.72
C ILE A 302 17.97 14.23 8.81
N LEU A 303 17.61 12.99 8.48
CA LEU A 303 18.46 12.05 7.73
C LEU A 303 18.25 12.10 6.22
N GLY A 304 17.31 12.90 5.72
CA GLY A 304 16.93 12.92 4.31
C GLY A 304 16.23 11.64 3.82
N TRP A 305 15.69 10.84 4.74
CA TRP A 305 15.01 9.59 4.40
C TRP A 305 13.57 9.83 3.94
N PRO A 306 12.99 8.94 3.09
CA PRO A 306 11.60 9.08 2.66
C PRO A 306 10.64 8.95 3.84
N PHE A 307 9.50 9.63 3.74
CA PHE A 307 8.41 9.47 4.69
C PHE A 307 7.76 8.10 4.53
N VAL A 308 7.55 7.41 5.64
CA VAL A 308 6.93 6.09 5.69
C VAL A 308 5.55 6.15 6.34
N SER A 309 4.68 5.25 5.92
CA SER A 309 3.32 5.15 6.44
C SER A 309 2.90 3.68 6.60
N GLY A 310 1.69 3.45 7.07
CA GLY A 310 1.12 2.11 7.12
C GLY A 310 0.93 1.50 5.73
N VAL A 311 1.28 0.22 5.57
CA VAL A 311 1.09 -0.52 4.30
C VAL A 311 0.09 -1.66 4.52
N PRO A 312 -1.23 -1.43 4.37
CA PRO A 312 -2.27 -2.41 4.67
C PRO A 312 -2.12 -3.71 3.89
N VAL A 313 -1.70 -3.65 2.62
CA VAL A 313 -1.51 -4.85 1.78
C VAL A 313 -0.48 -5.81 2.39
N ARG A 314 0.65 -5.30 2.87
CA ARG A 314 1.66 -6.13 3.55
C ARG A 314 1.15 -6.64 4.90
N THR A 315 0.44 -5.80 5.64
CA THR A 315 -0.16 -6.15 6.93
C THR A 315 -1.19 -7.26 6.77
N ILE A 316 -2.07 -7.17 5.77
CA ILE A 316 -3.02 -8.24 5.46
C ILE A 316 -2.28 -9.54 5.09
N ALA A 317 -1.26 -9.46 4.24
CA ALA A 317 -0.50 -10.64 3.82
C ALA A 317 0.19 -11.32 5.02
N ASN A 318 0.84 -10.54 5.89
CA ASN A 318 1.46 -11.04 7.11
C ASN A 318 0.43 -11.66 8.07
N THR A 319 -0.68 -10.97 8.31
CA THR A 319 -1.75 -11.46 9.20
C THR A 319 -2.37 -12.76 8.68
N MET A 320 -2.65 -12.83 7.37
CA MET A 320 -3.21 -14.03 6.74
C MET A 320 -2.26 -15.22 6.76
N ALA A 321 -0.94 -14.99 6.74
CA ALA A 321 0.06 -16.05 6.87
C ALA A 321 0.12 -16.63 8.29
N LEU A 322 -0.29 -15.86 9.30
CA LEU A 322 -0.24 -16.22 10.72
C LEU A 322 -1.58 -16.72 11.29
N ILE A 323 -2.62 -16.80 10.45
CA ILE A 323 -3.91 -17.38 10.84
C ILE A 323 -3.81 -18.90 10.81
N ILE A 324 -4.22 -19.53 11.90
CA ILE A 324 -4.39 -20.98 12.00
C ILE A 324 -5.86 -21.29 11.74
N VAL A 325 -6.12 -22.07 10.70
CA VAL A 325 -7.46 -22.54 10.31
C VAL A 325 -7.66 -23.99 10.70
N ASP A 326 -8.92 -24.41 10.86
CA ASP A 326 -9.26 -25.81 11.09
C ASP A 326 -8.75 -26.69 9.95
N PRO A 327 -7.92 -27.72 10.25
CA PRO A 327 -7.42 -28.65 9.24
C PRO A 327 -8.50 -29.56 8.66
N HIS A 328 -9.64 -29.75 9.35
CA HIS A 328 -10.72 -30.66 8.98
C HIS A 328 -12.09 -29.96 8.96
N PRO A 329 -12.29 -28.97 8.06
CA PRO A 329 -13.57 -28.28 8.00
C PRO A 329 -14.69 -29.25 7.55
N PRO A 330 -15.92 -29.08 8.07
CA PRO A 330 -17.07 -29.85 7.60
C PRO A 330 -17.30 -29.66 6.10
N PRO A 331 -17.75 -30.69 5.37
CA PRO A 331 -18.02 -30.58 3.95
C PRO A 331 -19.00 -29.44 3.64
N GLY A 332 -18.61 -28.54 2.72
CA GLY A 332 -19.43 -27.41 2.30
C GLY A 332 -19.34 -26.16 3.16
N LYS A 333 -18.62 -26.17 4.29
CA LYS A 333 -18.34 -24.96 5.08
C LYS A 333 -16.90 -24.48 4.88
N PRO A 334 -16.66 -23.17 4.88
CA PRO A 334 -15.30 -22.64 4.89
C PRO A 334 -14.61 -23.04 6.20
N ALA A 335 -13.29 -23.24 6.15
CA ALA A 335 -12.49 -23.55 7.32
C ALA A 335 -12.58 -22.42 8.35
N GLU A 336 -12.92 -22.73 9.59
CA GLU A 336 -13.00 -21.76 10.67
C GLU A 336 -11.59 -21.34 11.14
N ILE A 337 -11.46 -20.08 11.53
CA ILE A 337 -10.21 -19.57 12.12
C ILE A 337 -10.16 -20.01 13.58
N ILE A 338 -9.19 -20.87 13.90
CA ILE A 338 -8.97 -21.33 15.28
C ILE A 338 -8.28 -20.27 16.11
N SER A 339 -7.16 -19.73 15.60
CA SER A 339 -6.36 -18.74 16.31
C SER A 339 -5.54 -17.88 15.34
N LEU A 340 -5.00 -16.79 15.85
CA LEU A 340 -4.05 -15.91 15.18
C LEU A 340 -2.77 -15.85 16.01
N VAL A 341 -1.63 -16.14 15.39
CA VAL A 341 -0.32 -16.05 16.05
C VAL A 341 0.15 -14.60 15.99
N GLU A 342 0.08 -13.90 17.10
CA GLU A 342 0.56 -12.51 17.19
C GLU A 342 2.05 -12.51 17.51
N GLN A 343 2.87 -12.16 16.53
CA GLN A 343 4.32 -12.14 16.67
C GLN A 343 4.95 -11.01 15.85
N ARG A 344 6.14 -10.56 16.29
CA ARG A 344 6.92 -9.48 15.67
C ARG A 344 8.02 -9.97 14.72
N VAL A 345 8.39 -11.25 14.86
CA VAL A 345 9.57 -11.85 14.19
C VAL A 345 9.46 -11.81 12.68
N SER A 346 8.26 -12.05 12.12
CA SER A 346 8.06 -12.02 10.66
C SER A 346 8.34 -10.63 10.08
N VAL A 347 7.83 -9.57 10.72
CA VAL A 347 8.04 -8.19 10.25
C VAL A 347 9.50 -7.77 10.45
N LEU A 348 10.13 -8.20 11.55
CA LEU A 348 11.55 -7.95 11.83
C LEU A 348 12.45 -8.58 10.74
N ILE A 349 12.23 -9.86 10.42
CA ILE A 349 12.98 -10.56 9.37
C ILE A 349 12.80 -9.86 8.03
N VAL A 350 11.58 -9.46 7.68
CA VAL A 350 11.33 -8.70 6.45
C VAL A 350 12.10 -7.38 6.45
N GLY A 351 12.14 -6.65 7.56
CA GLY A 351 12.92 -5.42 7.69
C GLY A 351 14.42 -5.66 7.47
N VAL A 352 14.99 -6.69 8.09
CA VAL A 352 16.40 -7.06 7.92
C VAL A 352 16.69 -7.45 6.46
N LEU A 353 15.85 -8.29 5.84
CA LEU A 353 16.03 -8.70 4.45
C LEU A 353 15.94 -7.52 3.48
N VAL A 354 15.03 -6.56 3.73
CA VAL A 354 14.93 -5.34 2.92
C VAL A 354 16.18 -4.48 3.09
N THR A 355 16.68 -4.30 4.30
CA THR A 355 17.92 -3.55 4.55
C THR A 355 19.12 -4.19 3.84
N VAL A 356 19.27 -5.52 3.95
CA VAL A 356 20.36 -6.26 3.31
C VAL A 356 20.23 -6.27 1.79
N SER A 357 19.04 -6.17 1.23
CA SER A 357 18.80 -6.18 -0.22
C SER A 357 19.43 -4.99 -0.96
N VAL A 358 19.89 -3.95 -0.25
CA VAL A 358 20.69 -2.86 -0.83
C VAL A 358 21.95 -3.40 -1.47
N TYR A 359 22.59 -4.41 -0.87
CA TYR A 359 23.81 -5.05 -1.39
C TYR A 359 23.54 -6.02 -2.55
N LEU A 360 22.27 -6.27 -2.89
CA LEU A 360 21.87 -7.07 -4.05
C LEU A 360 21.63 -6.22 -5.30
N GLY A 361 22.22 -5.02 -5.38
CA GLY A 361 22.07 -4.08 -6.49
C GLY A 361 22.31 -4.73 -7.85
N ASP A 362 23.38 -5.54 -7.98
CA ASP A 362 23.74 -6.22 -9.23
C ASP A 362 22.65 -7.19 -9.72
N ILE A 363 21.98 -7.87 -8.78
CA ILE A 363 20.86 -8.78 -9.11
C ILE A 363 19.60 -7.96 -9.44
N LEU A 364 19.35 -6.91 -8.67
CA LEU A 364 18.17 -6.05 -8.86
C LEU A 364 18.25 -5.27 -10.19
N HIS A 365 19.45 -4.88 -10.62
CA HIS A 365 19.67 -4.21 -11.91
C HIS A 365 19.29 -5.09 -13.11
N LEU A 366 19.29 -6.42 -12.98
CA LEU A 366 18.86 -7.32 -14.04
C LEU A 366 17.35 -7.30 -14.29
N VAL A 367 16.56 -6.86 -13.30
CA VAL A 367 15.10 -6.89 -13.34
C VAL A 367 14.56 -5.81 -14.30
N PRO A 368 13.78 -6.17 -15.33
CA PRO A 368 13.14 -5.19 -16.19
C PRO A 368 12.01 -4.46 -15.43
N VAL A 369 11.88 -3.15 -15.61
CA VAL A 369 10.84 -2.32 -14.99
C VAL A 369 9.43 -2.85 -15.34
N ALA A 370 9.27 -3.42 -16.52
CA ALA A 370 8.04 -4.06 -16.97
C ALA A 370 7.54 -5.17 -16.03
N ALA A 371 8.44 -5.94 -15.40
CA ALA A 371 8.07 -6.96 -14.43
C ALA A 371 7.37 -6.34 -13.21
N LEU A 372 7.81 -5.15 -12.78
CA LEU A 372 7.20 -4.44 -11.66
C LEU A 372 5.81 -3.89 -12.01
N TYR A 373 5.63 -3.38 -13.23
CA TYR A 373 4.30 -2.96 -13.70
C TYR A 373 3.32 -4.14 -13.74
N GLY A 374 3.74 -5.29 -14.28
CA GLY A 374 2.93 -6.50 -14.26
C GLY A 374 2.61 -7.00 -12.85
N MET A 375 3.56 -6.88 -11.92
CA MET A 375 3.34 -7.18 -10.50
C MET A 375 2.28 -6.25 -9.87
N PHE A 376 2.34 -4.95 -10.14
CA PHE A 376 1.35 -4.00 -9.61
C PHE A 376 -0.04 -4.24 -10.18
N LEU A 377 -0.14 -4.56 -11.48
CA LEU A 377 -1.41 -4.99 -12.09
C LEU A 377 -1.97 -6.23 -11.37
N TYR A 378 -1.13 -7.22 -11.11
CA TYR A 378 -1.54 -8.44 -10.41
C TYR A 378 -2.02 -8.14 -8.98
N LEU A 379 -1.26 -7.35 -8.21
CA LEU A 379 -1.62 -7.00 -6.83
C LEU A 379 -2.92 -6.18 -6.78
N GLY A 380 -3.09 -5.24 -7.69
CA GLY A 380 -4.31 -4.46 -7.80
C GLY A 380 -5.54 -5.33 -8.14
N LEU A 381 -5.43 -6.24 -9.12
CA LEU A 381 -6.52 -7.15 -9.48
C LEU A 381 -6.89 -8.11 -8.35
N ILE A 382 -5.91 -8.63 -7.62
CA ILE A 382 -6.19 -9.50 -6.47
C ILE A 382 -6.82 -8.73 -5.32
N GLY A 383 -6.35 -7.50 -5.07
CA GLY A 383 -6.91 -6.62 -4.04
C GLY A 383 -8.40 -6.33 -4.28
N LEU A 384 -8.78 -6.00 -5.52
CA LEU A 384 -10.19 -5.76 -5.86
C LEU A 384 -11.09 -6.99 -5.70
N ARG A 385 -10.58 -8.19 -5.97
CA ARG A 385 -11.37 -9.43 -5.83
C ARG A 385 -11.74 -9.79 -4.39
N GLY A 386 -11.03 -9.25 -3.41
CA GLY A 386 -11.26 -9.51 -1.98
C GLY A 386 -12.31 -8.63 -1.33
N LEU A 387 -12.85 -7.63 -2.03
CA LEU A 387 -13.74 -6.61 -1.46
C LEU A 387 -15.19 -7.10 -1.34
N ASP A 388 -15.79 -6.89 -0.17
CA ASP A 388 -17.21 -7.24 0.05
C ASP A 388 -18.14 -6.36 -0.80
N SER A 389 -17.77 -5.11 -1.10
CA SER A 389 -18.52 -4.22 -2.00
C SER A 389 -18.63 -4.79 -3.42
N VAL A 390 -17.53 -5.40 -3.96
CA VAL A 390 -17.52 -6.09 -5.27
C VAL A 390 -18.35 -7.37 -5.21
N ASN A 391 -18.25 -8.12 -4.12
CA ASN A 391 -19.06 -9.32 -3.88
C ASN A 391 -20.56 -8.96 -3.79
N THR A 392 -20.90 -7.88 -3.10
CA THR A 392 -22.27 -7.39 -2.95
C THR A 392 -22.85 -6.91 -4.29
N LEU A 393 -22.05 -6.21 -5.10
CA LEU A 393 -22.46 -5.82 -6.46
C LEU A 393 -22.77 -7.07 -7.31
N THR A 394 -21.90 -8.09 -7.23
CA THR A 394 -22.10 -9.36 -7.94
C THR A 394 -23.38 -10.05 -7.44
N ALA A 395 -23.65 -10.04 -6.14
CA ALA A 395 -24.86 -10.61 -5.55
C ALA A 395 -26.11 -9.84 -5.99
N LEU A 396 -26.07 -8.51 -6.07
CA LEU A 396 -27.19 -7.68 -6.55
C LEU A 396 -27.59 -8.00 -7.99
N LEU A 397 -26.59 -8.30 -8.85
CA LEU A 397 -26.79 -8.71 -10.25
C LEU A 397 -27.28 -10.16 -10.36
N THR A 398 -27.15 -10.97 -9.30
CA THR A 398 -27.52 -12.38 -9.27
C THR A 398 -28.93 -12.56 -8.69
N ARG A 399 -29.67 -13.58 -9.14
CA ARG A 399 -30.97 -13.95 -8.57
C ARG A 399 -30.83 -14.38 -7.10
N ARG A 400 -31.75 -13.96 -6.24
CA ARG A 400 -31.71 -14.21 -4.77
C ARG A 400 -31.58 -15.69 -4.40
N LYS A 401 -32.09 -16.60 -5.21
CA LYS A 401 -31.94 -18.07 -4.99
C LYS A 401 -30.49 -18.56 -4.95
N HIS A 402 -29.53 -17.82 -5.51
CA HIS A 402 -28.13 -18.15 -5.55
C HIS A 402 -27.30 -17.40 -4.49
N TRP A 403 -27.92 -16.65 -3.60
CA TRP A 403 -27.27 -15.87 -2.56
C TRP A 403 -26.68 -16.70 -1.42
N GLY A 404 -26.99 -18.00 -1.32
CA GLY A 404 -26.41 -18.90 -0.33
C GLY A 404 -24.86 -18.93 -0.33
N ARG A 405 -24.22 -18.43 -1.40
CA ARG A 405 -22.78 -18.22 -1.46
C ARG A 405 -22.31 -17.05 -0.59
N TRP A 406 -23.20 -16.09 -0.30
CA TRP A 406 -22.96 -14.88 0.48
C TRP A 406 -23.92 -14.83 1.68
N GLU A 407 -23.69 -15.73 2.64
CA GLU A 407 -24.58 -15.87 3.82
C GLU A 407 -24.84 -14.55 4.54
N PHE A 408 -23.82 -13.65 4.61
CA PHE A 408 -23.93 -12.35 5.27
C PHE A 408 -24.91 -11.37 4.57
N LEU A 409 -25.31 -11.64 3.33
CA LEU A 409 -26.23 -10.80 2.55
C LEU A 409 -27.66 -11.33 2.53
N THR A 410 -27.89 -12.60 2.91
CA THR A 410 -29.19 -13.27 2.72
C THR A 410 -30.34 -12.59 3.43
N ASP A 411 -30.09 -12.03 4.62
CA ASP A 411 -31.10 -11.39 5.47
C ASP A 411 -31.29 -9.88 5.17
N LEU A 412 -30.56 -9.35 4.20
CA LEU A 412 -30.57 -7.92 3.92
C LEU A 412 -31.46 -7.58 2.71
N PRO A 413 -32.22 -6.47 2.76
CA PRO A 413 -33.07 -6.05 1.65
C PRO A 413 -32.26 -5.49 0.49
N LYS A 414 -32.55 -5.95 -0.73
CA LYS A 414 -31.84 -5.54 -1.96
C LYS A 414 -31.75 -4.02 -2.18
N PRO A 415 -32.85 -3.22 -2.04
CA PRO A 415 -32.79 -1.80 -2.35
C PRO A 415 -31.84 -1.04 -1.41
N GLN A 416 -31.80 -1.43 -0.13
CA GLN A 416 -30.90 -0.80 0.85
C GLN A 416 -29.44 -1.17 0.58
N LEU A 417 -29.17 -2.43 0.22
CA LEU A 417 -27.84 -2.87 -0.22
C LEU A 417 -27.36 -2.11 -1.46
N ALA A 418 -28.26 -1.91 -2.45
CA ALA A 418 -27.93 -1.16 -3.65
C ALA A 418 -27.50 0.28 -3.32
N VAL A 419 -28.22 0.95 -2.39
CA VAL A 419 -27.86 2.31 -1.95
C VAL A 419 -26.50 2.32 -1.25
N ILE A 420 -26.22 1.38 -0.33
CA ILE A 420 -24.93 1.32 0.37
C ILE A 420 -23.78 1.12 -0.63
N VAL A 421 -23.95 0.17 -1.56
CA VAL A 421 -22.95 -0.11 -2.61
C VAL A 421 -22.76 1.11 -3.52
N SER A 422 -23.84 1.82 -3.88
CA SER A 422 -23.74 3.04 -4.70
C SER A 422 -22.97 4.14 -3.99
N ILE A 423 -23.13 4.29 -2.67
CA ILE A 423 -22.34 5.24 -1.87
C ILE A 423 -20.86 4.83 -1.90
N ASN A 424 -20.54 3.55 -1.68
CA ASN A 424 -19.17 3.06 -1.70
C ASN A 424 -18.49 3.31 -3.05
N PHE A 425 -19.17 3.01 -4.15
CA PHE A 425 -18.64 3.26 -5.49
C PHE A 425 -18.57 4.74 -5.84
N GLY A 426 -19.49 5.57 -5.33
CA GLY A 426 -19.45 7.02 -5.49
C GLY A 426 -18.21 7.64 -4.83
N GLU A 427 -17.92 7.26 -3.60
CA GLU A 427 -16.71 7.69 -2.88
C GLU A 427 -15.45 7.22 -3.60
N LEU A 428 -15.43 5.97 -4.04
CA LEU A 428 -14.31 5.42 -4.81
C LEU A 428 -14.11 6.15 -6.14
N ALA A 429 -15.21 6.51 -6.83
CA ALA A 429 -15.14 7.27 -8.08
C ALA A 429 -14.50 8.66 -7.86
N ILE A 430 -14.82 9.35 -6.77
CA ILE A 430 -14.20 10.64 -6.43
C ILE A 430 -12.68 10.46 -6.27
N LEU A 431 -12.23 9.43 -5.54
CA LEU A 431 -10.81 9.15 -5.32
C LEU A 431 -10.10 8.79 -6.64
N VAL A 432 -10.75 8.03 -7.52
CA VAL A 432 -10.22 7.67 -8.84
C VAL A 432 -10.08 8.91 -9.74
N VAL A 433 -11.07 9.81 -9.71
CA VAL A 433 -10.99 11.08 -10.44
C VAL A 433 -9.78 11.90 -9.98
N PHE A 434 -9.46 11.91 -8.68
CA PHE A 434 -8.27 12.59 -8.20
C PHE A 434 -6.97 11.99 -8.75
N ILE A 435 -6.87 10.65 -8.87
CA ILE A 435 -5.72 10.00 -9.49
C ILE A 435 -5.61 10.40 -10.96
N ILE A 436 -6.72 10.37 -11.68
CA ILE A 436 -6.76 10.69 -13.11
C ILE A 436 -6.38 12.16 -13.33
N LEU A 437 -6.95 13.08 -12.55
CA LEU A 437 -6.60 14.49 -12.63
C LEU A 437 -5.12 14.72 -12.35
N ALA A 438 -4.56 14.09 -11.34
CA ALA A 438 -3.14 14.22 -11.01
C ALA A 438 -2.21 13.66 -12.11
N GLU A 439 -2.66 12.66 -12.87
CA GLU A 439 -1.85 12.04 -13.92
C GLU A 439 -1.95 12.77 -15.27
N PHE A 440 -3.11 13.34 -15.61
CA PHE A 440 -3.38 13.98 -16.91
C PHE A 440 -3.29 15.51 -16.88
N THR A 441 -3.34 16.12 -15.70
CA THR A 441 -3.22 17.56 -15.53
C THR A 441 -2.03 17.86 -14.63
N ASP A 442 -1.39 19.02 -14.85
CA ASP A 442 -0.31 19.49 -13.96
C ASP A 442 -0.82 19.90 -12.55
N ILE A 443 -2.07 19.55 -12.25
CA ILE A 443 -2.74 19.88 -10.98
C ILE A 443 -2.48 18.76 -9.95
N ASN A 444 -1.23 18.50 -9.64
CA ASN A 444 -0.85 17.49 -8.63
C ASN A 444 -1.37 17.81 -7.22
N TYR A 445 -1.72 19.08 -6.95
CA TYR A 445 -2.28 19.51 -5.66
C TYR A 445 -3.64 18.86 -5.31
N VAL A 446 -4.38 18.34 -6.29
CA VAL A 446 -5.67 17.66 -6.06
C VAL A 446 -5.50 16.42 -5.17
N THR A 447 -4.34 15.77 -5.22
CA THR A 447 -4.06 14.60 -4.38
C THR A 447 -3.97 14.92 -2.90
N LEU A 448 -3.69 16.20 -2.54
CA LEU A 448 -3.74 16.66 -1.16
C LEU A 448 -5.13 16.48 -0.52
N ALA A 449 -6.19 16.48 -1.32
CA ALA A 449 -7.55 16.32 -0.82
C ALA A 449 -7.92 14.85 -0.50
N THR A 450 -7.12 13.86 -0.92
CA THR A 450 -7.40 12.42 -0.68
C THR A 450 -7.69 12.09 0.80
N PRO A 451 -6.87 12.51 1.78
CA PRO A 451 -7.16 12.21 3.18
C PRO A 451 -8.46 12.86 3.67
N LEU A 452 -8.83 14.04 3.16
CA LEU A 452 -10.09 14.68 3.53
C LEU A 452 -11.31 13.90 3.04
N VAL A 453 -11.24 13.32 1.84
CA VAL A 453 -12.32 12.47 1.32
C VAL A 453 -12.47 11.23 2.21
N LEU A 454 -11.39 10.58 2.61
CA LEU A 454 -11.43 9.40 3.49
C LEU A 454 -11.97 9.75 4.89
N ILE A 455 -11.51 10.82 5.50
CA ILE A 455 -12.00 11.27 6.81
C ILE A 455 -13.46 11.71 6.70
N GLY A 456 -13.81 12.48 5.68
CA GLY A 456 -15.17 12.93 5.41
C GLY A 456 -16.14 11.76 5.22
N SER A 457 -15.73 10.75 4.46
CA SER A 457 -16.47 9.49 4.30
C SER A 457 -16.73 8.81 5.64
N GLY A 458 -15.70 8.69 6.49
CA GLY A 458 -15.83 8.13 7.83
C GLY A 458 -16.85 8.91 8.69
N LEU A 459 -16.78 10.24 8.68
CA LEU A 459 -17.71 11.10 9.43
C LEU A 459 -19.15 11.00 8.91
N VAL A 460 -19.35 10.98 7.60
CA VAL A 460 -20.66 10.80 6.98
C VAL A 460 -21.28 9.47 7.41
N ARG A 461 -20.48 8.40 7.42
CA ARG A 461 -20.93 7.04 7.81
C ARG A 461 -21.26 6.91 9.29
N GLU A 462 -20.52 7.60 10.16
CA GLU A 462 -20.77 7.52 11.60
C GLU A 462 -21.92 8.43 12.04
N PHE A 463 -22.03 9.64 11.46
CA PHE A 463 -22.95 10.67 11.98
C PHE A 463 -24.15 10.96 11.08
N LEU A 464 -24.04 10.84 9.74
CA LEU A 464 -25.10 11.21 8.82
C LEU A 464 -25.95 10.00 8.39
N LEU A 465 -25.31 8.92 7.91
CA LEU A 465 -26.05 7.76 7.40
C LEU A 465 -26.93 7.06 8.46
N PRO A 466 -26.55 6.95 9.74
CA PRO A 466 -27.41 6.36 10.75
C PRO A 466 -28.68 7.16 11.06
N LYS A 467 -28.73 8.46 10.72
CA LYS A 467 -29.94 9.29 10.86
C LYS A 467 -31.02 8.91 9.85
N TRP A 468 -30.66 8.21 8.80
CA TRP A 468 -31.61 7.75 7.77
C TRP A 468 -32.30 6.48 8.26
N GLN A 469 -33.43 6.63 8.92
CA GLN A 469 -34.17 5.55 9.59
C GLN A 469 -34.42 4.32 8.71
N TRP A 470 -34.63 4.52 7.41
CA TRP A 470 -34.82 3.45 6.44
C TRP A 470 -33.54 2.64 6.18
N LEU A 471 -32.36 3.28 6.21
CA LEU A 471 -31.08 2.64 5.91
C LEU A 471 -30.36 2.11 7.15
N ALA A 472 -30.59 2.73 8.31
CA ALA A 472 -29.91 2.47 9.57
C ALA A 472 -29.82 0.98 9.99
N PRO A 473 -30.91 0.18 9.94
CA PRO A 473 -30.85 -1.22 10.37
C PRO A 473 -30.00 -2.10 9.44
N THR A 474 -30.00 -1.83 8.14
CA THR A 474 -29.17 -2.54 7.17
C THR A 474 -27.72 -2.10 7.26
N LEU A 475 -27.50 -0.80 7.45
CA LEU A 475 -26.15 -0.25 7.63
C LEU A 475 -25.47 -0.84 8.88
N ALA A 476 -26.19 -0.97 10.00
CA ALA A 476 -25.66 -1.57 11.22
C ALA A 476 -25.24 -3.04 11.04
N LYS A 477 -25.93 -3.78 10.18
CA LYS A 477 -25.61 -5.18 9.87
C LYS A 477 -24.50 -5.33 8.82
N TYR A 478 -24.52 -4.50 7.79
CA TYR A 478 -23.58 -4.54 6.67
C TYR A 478 -22.24 -3.88 7.05
N ASP A 479 -22.30 -2.66 7.58
CA ASP A 479 -21.13 -1.83 7.87
C ASP A 479 -20.78 -1.87 9.37
N LYS A 480 -20.40 -3.03 9.84
CA LYS A 480 -20.01 -3.24 11.24
C LYS A 480 -18.71 -2.47 11.55
N ARG A 481 -18.55 -2.03 12.79
CA ARG A 481 -17.27 -1.51 13.28
C ARG A 481 -16.22 -2.61 13.20
N CYS A 482 -15.02 -2.26 12.77
CA CYS A 482 -13.91 -3.21 12.65
C CYS A 482 -13.50 -3.77 14.00
N LEU A 483 -13.67 -2.98 15.06
CA LEU A 483 -13.43 -3.37 16.43
C LEU A 483 -14.76 -3.65 17.15
N PRO A 484 -14.93 -4.83 17.76
CA PRO A 484 -16.06 -5.04 18.63
C PRO A 484 -15.99 -4.02 19.78
N ALA A 485 -17.10 -3.35 20.06
CA ALA A 485 -17.22 -2.58 21.29
C ALA A 485 -16.83 -3.51 22.45
N HIS A 486 -15.93 -3.05 23.35
CA HIS A 486 -15.55 -3.83 24.53
C HIS A 486 -16.81 -4.42 25.16
N PRO A 487 -16.94 -5.74 25.29
CA PRO A 487 -17.98 -6.29 26.11
C PRO A 487 -17.79 -5.70 27.50
N LYS A 488 -18.79 -4.99 28.00
CA LYS A 488 -18.85 -4.71 29.46
C LYS A 488 -18.66 -6.06 30.10
N LYS A 489 -17.58 -6.24 30.87
CA LYS A 489 -17.36 -7.46 31.67
C LYS A 489 -18.64 -7.71 32.46
N THR A 490 -19.42 -8.65 32.04
CA THR A 490 -20.56 -9.14 32.80
C THR A 490 -19.96 -9.90 33.98
N GLU A 491 -20.36 -9.59 35.19
CA GLU A 491 -19.86 -10.21 36.44
C GLU A 491 -19.92 -11.76 36.45
N THR A 492 -20.54 -12.35 35.45
CA THR A 492 -20.64 -13.80 35.23
C THR A 492 -19.34 -14.42 34.70
N GLU A 493 -18.47 -13.68 33.97
CA GLU A 493 -17.21 -14.23 33.48
C GLU A 493 -16.11 -14.31 34.54
N ASN A 494 -16.17 -13.45 35.59
CA ASN A 494 -15.24 -13.53 36.71
C ASN A 494 -15.42 -14.81 37.57
N LYS A 495 -16.57 -15.49 37.46
CA LYS A 495 -16.80 -16.76 38.15
C LYS A 495 -16.34 -17.99 37.37
N SER A 496 -16.21 -17.90 36.03
CA SER A 496 -15.71 -19.01 35.22
C SER A 496 -14.17 -19.04 35.10
N GLU A 497 -13.49 -17.92 35.29
CA GLU A 497 -12.00 -17.90 35.33
C GLU A 497 -11.44 -18.43 36.66
N ALA A 498 -12.23 -18.41 37.74
CA ALA A 498 -11.82 -18.95 39.05
C ALA A 498 -11.91 -20.48 39.17
N SER A 499 -12.42 -21.17 38.12
CA SER A 499 -12.61 -22.62 38.10
C SER A 499 -11.81 -23.39 37.05
N LEU A 500 -10.78 -22.79 36.46
CA LEU A 500 -9.91 -23.48 35.50
C LEU A 500 -8.76 -24.19 36.22
N PRO A 501 -8.53 -25.49 35.95
CA PRO A 501 -7.41 -26.23 36.52
C PRO A 501 -6.06 -25.78 35.98
N ASP A 502 -5.05 -25.98 36.80
CA ASP A 502 -3.67 -25.50 36.75
C ASP A 502 -2.97 -25.67 35.40
N LYS A 503 -2.12 -24.69 35.08
CA LYS A 503 -1.42 -24.50 33.80
C LYS A 503 -0.41 -25.60 33.43
N ASN A 504 -0.14 -26.56 34.29
CA ASN A 504 0.95 -27.54 34.08
C ASN A 504 0.59 -28.72 33.16
N ASP A 505 -0.69 -28.97 32.89
CA ASP A 505 -1.09 -30.13 32.03
C ASP A 505 -1.14 -29.85 30.54
N ARG A 506 -0.88 -28.60 30.10
CA ARG A 506 -0.96 -28.25 28.67
C ARG A 506 0.39 -28.22 27.92
N LEU A 507 1.51 -28.40 28.64
CA LEU A 507 2.84 -28.39 28.00
C LEU A 507 3.22 -29.76 27.39
N SER A 508 2.59 -30.85 27.83
CA SER A 508 2.88 -32.19 27.30
C SER A 508 2.21 -32.54 25.94
N SER A 509 1.21 -31.76 25.54
CA SER A 509 0.48 -32.01 24.27
C SER A 509 0.98 -31.20 23.07
N VAL A 510 1.92 -30.27 23.25
CA VAL A 510 2.47 -29.43 22.15
C VAL A 510 3.72 -30.05 21.53
N GLU A 511 4.42 -30.94 22.24
CA GLU A 511 5.62 -31.61 21.70
C GLU A 511 5.33 -32.72 20.68
N THR A 512 4.10 -33.19 20.57
CA THR A 512 3.73 -34.26 19.61
C THR A 512 3.26 -33.78 18.23
N LEU A 513 3.27 -32.47 17.96
CA LEU A 513 2.76 -31.87 16.71
C LEU A 513 3.86 -31.19 15.83
N ILE A 514 5.15 -31.37 16.19
CA ILE A 514 6.28 -30.82 15.43
C ILE A 514 7.13 -31.98 14.83
N PHE A 515 6.52 -33.01 14.32
CA PHE A 515 7.19 -33.94 13.40
C PHE A 515 6.31 -34.26 12.19
#